data_a9b69a5348a64ad0e8dfa6885dd082bf
#
_entry.id   a9b69a5348a64ad0e8dfa6885dd082bf
#
_cell.length_a   1.000
_cell.length_b   1.000
_cell.length_c   1.000
_cell.angle_alpha   90.00
_cell.angle_beta   90.00
_cell.angle_gamma   90.00
#
_symmetry.space_group_name_H-M   'P 1'
#
loop_
_entity.id
_entity.type
_entity.pdbx_description
1 polymer ?
#
loop_
_entity_poly.entity_id
_entity_poly.type
_entity_poly.pdbx_seq_one_letter_code
_entity_poly.pdbx_strand_id
1 'polypeptide(L)'
;LAALRQLGISAYGLASTIALLGACVSAIPATAEPWAPTAVEQRYLTDVDQYLTRPRPPDPFVLQLGYQACQVRRGGGSSDEAKVAVWKTWASSGLGLPSGAVVGSLIHVAVDNLCPEVGYP
;
A
#
# COMPACT_ATOMS: atom_id res chain seq x y z
N LEU A 1 -40.73 14.70 -44.64
CA LEU A 1 -40.19 14.63 -44.18
C LEU A 1 -39.31 14.33 -43.60
N ALA A 2 -39.19 14.45 -43.58
CA ALA A 2 -38.24 14.26 -43.04
C ALA A 2 -37.88 13.81 -42.12
N ALA A 3 -38.18 13.61 -41.99
CA ALA A 3 -37.79 13.23 -41.04
C ALA A 3 -37.13 12.38 -40.84
N LEU A 4 -37.16 12.11 -41.11
CA LEU A 4 -36.47 11.48 -40.74
C LEU A 4 -35.54 11.17 -40.54
N ARG A 5 -35.62 11.49 -40.75
CA ARG A 5 -34.69 11.37 -40.46
C ARG A 5 -34.14 11.12 -39.70
N GLN A 6 -34.33 11.25 -39.61
CA GLN A 6 -33.70 11.13 -38.82
C GLN A 6 -33.34 10.48 -38.27
N LEU A 7 -33.81 10.26 -38.52
CA LEU A 7 -33.33 9.69 -37.82
C LEU A 7 -32.51 9.12 -37.65
N GLY A 8 -32.54 9.12 -37.97
CA GLY A 8 -31.77 8.71 -37.53
C GLY A 8 -31.09 8.46 -37.17
N ILE A 9 -31.09 8.68 -37.28
CA ILE A 9 -30.38 8.61 -36.76
C ILE A 9 -30.03 8.35 -35.89
N SER A 10 -30.20 8.57 -35.89
CA SER A 10 -29.92 8.56 -34.87
C SER A 10 -29.63 7.61 -34.33
N ALA A 11 -29.77 7.14 -34.47
CA ALA A 11 -29.66 6.14 -33.91
C ALA A 11 -28.42 5.71 -33.89
N TYR A 12 -28.19 6.01 -34.43
CA TYR A 12 -27.09 5.70 -34.26
C TYR A 12 -26.33 5.94 -33.58
N GLY A 13 -26.30 6.26 -33.70
CA GLY A 13 -25.36 6.70 -33.13
C GLY A 13 -25.26 6.30 -31.80
N LEU A 14 -25.93 6.24 -31.37
CA LEU A 14 -25.90 5.93 -30.13
C LEU A 14 -25.50 4.71 -29.81
N ALA A 15 -25.94 4.09 -30.30
CA ALA A 15 -25.72 2.82 -29.95
C ALA A 15 -24.33 2.51 -29.82
N SER A 16 -23.79 2.63 -30.76
CA SER A 16 -22.46 2.33 -30.75
C SER A 16 -21.77 2.73 -29.63
N THR A 17 -21.93 3.76 -29.40
CA THR A 17 -21.17 4.25 -28.42
C THR A 17 -21.08 3.42 -27.32
N ILE A 18 -21.99 3.06 -26.87
CA ILE A 18 -21.93 2.30 -25.82
C ILE A 18 -21.05 1.27 -25.83
N ALA A 19 -21.10 0.62 -26.75
CA ALA A 19 -20.27 -0.43 -26.81
C ALA A 19 -18.98 -0.17 -26.25
N LEU A 20 -18.45 0.72 -26.69
CA LEU A 20 -17.21 0.98 -26.31
C LEU A 20 -16.99 0.97 -24.94
N LEU A 21 -17.69 1.53 -24.33
CA LEU A 21 -17.41 1.64 -23.05
C LEU A 21 -17.36 0.36 -22.47
N GLY A 22 -18.16 -0.37 -22.79
CA GLY A 22 -18.23 -1.56 -22.11
C GLY A 22 -16.92 -2.21 -22.14
N ALA A 23 -16.41 -2.21 -23.19
CA ALA A 23 -15.17 -2.82 -23.32
C ALA A 23 -14.24 -2.40 -22.30
N CYS A 24 -14.14 -1.29 -22.12
CA CYS A 24 -13.18 -0.83 -21.25
C CYS A 24 -13.27 -1.46 -20.01
N VAL A 25 -14.31 -1.51 -19.53
CA VAL A 25 -14.44 -2.05 -18.37
C VAL A 25 -13.85 -3.29 -18.18
N SER A 26 -14.07 -4.10 -18.96
CA SER A 26 -13.58 -5.34 -18.75
C SER A 26 -12.20 -5.35 -18.43
N ALA A 27 -11.63 -4.50 -18.78
CA ALA A 27 -10.26 -4.45 -18.59
C ALA A 27 -9.93 -4.86 -17.25
N ILE A 28 -10.69 -4.92 -16.46
CA ILE A 28 -10.34 -5.22 -15.27
C ILE A 28 -9.75 -6.40 -15.12
N PRO A 29 -8.79 -6.51 -14.88
CA PRO A 29 -8.01 -7.54 -14.73
C PRO A 29 -8.26 -8.26 -13.63
N ALA A 30 -8.91 -9.02 -13.86
CA ALA A 30 -9.17 -9.77 -12.84
C ALA A 30 -7.92 -10.42 -12.53
N THR A 31 -7.07 -10.19 -13.29
CA THR A 31 -5.91 -10.88 -13.10
C THR A 31 -4.96 -10.15 -12.34
N ALA A 32 -5.29 -9.60 -11.37
CA ALA A 32 -4.38 -8.87 -10.60
C ALA A 32 -3.25 -9.78 -10.25
N GLU A 33 -2.08 -9.34 -10.33
CA GLU A 33 -0.97 -10.15 -9.99
C GLU A 33 -0.88 -10.38 -8.50
N PRO A 34 -0.39 -11.48 -8.08
CA PRO A 34 -0.22 -11.74 -6.66
C PRO A 34 0.77 -10.74 -6.10
N TRP A 35 0.57 -10.34 -4.89
CA TRP A 35 1.48 -9.41 -4.25
C TRP A 35 2.87 -10.01 -4.11
N ALA A 36 3.86 -9.23 -4.44
CA ALA A 36 5.25 -9.63 -4.28
C ALA A 36 6.09 -8.43 -3.88
N PRO A 37 6.94 -8.55 -2.91
CA PRO A 37 7.78 -7.44 -2.50
C PRO A 37 8.91 -7.19 -3.49
N THR A 38 9.39 -5.96 -3.53
CA THR A 38 10.59 -5.63 -4.30
C THR A 38 11.80 -6.18 -3.56
N ALA A 39 12.96 -6.12 -4.18
CA ALA A 39 14.19 -6.58 -3.54
C ALA A 39 14.49 -5.82 -2.25
N VAL A 40 14.27 -4.52 -2.25
CA VAL A 40 14.50 -3.70 -1.05
C VAL A 40 13.50 -4.08 0.03
N GLU A 41 12.25 -4.23 -0.35
CA GLU A 41 11.21 -4.62 0.59
C GLU A 41 11.49 -6.01 1.18
N GLN A 42 12.00 -6.91 0.36
CA GLN A 42 12.33 -8.24 0.84
C GLN A 42 13.46 -8.18 1.87
N ARG A 43 14.43 -7.31 1.66
CA ARG A 43 15.50 -7.15 2.65
C ARG A 43 14.94 -6.62 3.97
N TYR A 44 14.05 -5.64 3.89
CA TYR A 44 13.39 -5.12 5.09
C TYR A 44 12.66 -6.23 5.82
N LEU A 45 11.86 -7.00 5.09
CA LEU A 45 11.07 -8.07 5.72
C LEU A 45 11.96 -9.14 6.35
N THR A 46 13.06 -9.47 5.70
CA THR A 46 14.00 -10.45 6.23
C THR A 46 14.69 -9.91 7.49
N ASP A 47 15.12 -8.68 7.45
CA ASP A 47 15.84 -8.10 8.58
C ASP A 47 14.93 -7.88 9.79
N VAL A 48 13.71 -7.43 9.57
CA VAL A 48 12.80 -7.15 10.68
C VAL A 48 12.28 -8.45 11.31
N ASP A 49 12.24 -9.52 10.56
CA ASP A 49 11.68 -10.76 11.05
C ASP A 49 12.42 -11.30 12.28
N GLN A 50 13.71 -11.02 12.37
CA GLN A 50 14.49 -11.48 13.52
C GLN A 50 14.04 -10.83 14.84
N TYR A 51 13.33 -9.72 14.78
CA TYR A 51 12.85 -9.04 15.97
C TYR A 51 11.38 -9.32 16.27
N LEU A 52 10.69 -10.03 15.36
CA LEU A 52 9.27 -10.28 15.53
C LEU A 52 9.05 -11.68 16.10
N THR A 53 8.14 -11.77 17.07
CA THR A 53 7.83 -13.09 17.64
C THR A 53 6.64 -13.66 16.91
N ARG A 54 6.54 -14.96 16.91
CA ARG A 54 5.41 -15.65 16.27
C ARG A 54 4.30 -15.86 17.29
N PRO A 55 3.06 -15.74 16.89
CA PRO A 55 2.63 -15.35 15.54
C PRO A 55 2.84 -13.86 15.32
N ARG A 56 3.13 -13.48 14.11
CA ARG A 56 3.34 -12.08 13.78
C ARG A 56 2.37 -11.64 12.69
N PRO A 57 2.19 -10.34 12.49
CA PRO A 57 1.35 -9.87 11.40
C PRO A 57 1.90 -10.31 10.04
N PRO A 58 1.06 -10.40 9.01
CA PRO A 58 1.51 -10.81 7.70
C PRO A 58 2.42 -9.78 7.05
N ASP A 59 3.25 -10.22 6.12
CA ASP A 59 4.23 -9.39 5.45
C ASP A 59 3.68 -8.07 4.90
N PRO A 60 2.53 -8.04 4.23
CA PRO A 60 2.03 -6.75 3.74
C PRO A 60 1.79 -5.73 4.83
N PHE A 61 1.33 -6.18 5.99
CA PHE A 61 1.10 -5.26 7.11
C PHE A 61 2.43 -4.80 7.72
N VAL A 62 3.39 -5.71 7.87
CA VAL A 62 4.70 -5.38 8.41
C VAL A 62 5.40 -4.37 7.48
N LEU A 63 5.23 -4.51 6.18
CA LEU A 63 5.79 -3.60 5.22
C LEU A 63 5.10 -2.23 5.30
N GLN A 64 3.79 -2.21 5.50
CA GLN A 64 3.04 -0.97 5.68
C GLN A 64 3.56 -0.20 6.89
N LEU A 65 3.85 -0.89 7.99
CA LEU A 65 4.38 -0.24 9.17
C LEU A 65 5.76 0.38 8.89
N GLY A 66 6.58 -0.31 8.12
CA GLY A 66 7.89 0.23 7.75
C GLY A 66 7.78 1.49 6.92
N TYR A 67 6.89 1.51 5.95
CA TYR A 67 6.68 2.70 5.14
C TYR A 67 6.06 3.84 5.97
N GLN A 68 5.21 3.51 6.93
CA GLN A 68 4.65 4.53 7.81
C GLN A 68 5.77 5.21 8.61
N ALA A 69 6.70 4.42 9.13
CA ALA A 69 7.83 4.97 9.86
C ALA A 69 8.62 5.92 8.96
N CYS A 70 8.86 5.51 7.73
CA CYS A 70 9.59 6.35 6.79
C CYS A 70 8.83 7.63 6.46
N GLN A 71 7.51 7.58 6.34
CA GLN A 71 6.72 8.78 6.08
C GLN A 71 6.85 9.79 7.19
N VAL A 72 6.79 9.34 8.45
CA VAL A 72 6.93 10.25 9.58
C VAL A 72 8.31 10.89 9.56
N ARG A 73 9.35 10.10 9.32
CA ARG A 73 10.71 10.62 9.33
C ARG A 73 10.98 11.55 8.16
N ARG A 74 10.49 11.24 6.99
CA ARG A 74 10.62 12.11 5.80
C ARG A 74 9.88 13.42 5.96
N GLY A 75 8.83 13.42 6.77
CA GLY A 75 8.09 14.64 7.07
C GLY A 75 8.72 15.46 8.18
N GLY A 76 9.90 15.07 8.65
CA GLY A 76 10.58 15.83 9.70
C GLY A 76 10.32 15.32 11.11
N GLY A 77 9.55 14.26 11.26
CA GLY A 77 9.26 13.72 12.57
C GLY A 77 10.45 12.97 13.13
N SER A 78 10.49 12.84 14.44
CA SER A 78 11.56 12.13 15.12
C SER A 78 11.33 10.62 15.09
N SER A 79 12.34 9.88 15.49
CA SER A 79 12.18 8.44 15.64
C SER A 79 11.13 8.12 16.69
N ASP A 80 11.02 8.91 17.76
CA ASP A 80 10.01 8.67 18.77
C ASP A 80 8.60 8.91 18.21
N GLU A 81 8.44 9.92 17.38
CA GLU A 81 7.16 10.16 16.74
C GLU A 81 6.80 9.01 15.79
N ALA A 82 7.78 8.48 15.07
CA ALA A 82 7.56 7.33 14.21
C ALA A 82 7.15 6.11 15.04
N LYS A 83 7.78 5.91 16.21
CA LYS A 83 7.42 4.79 17.07
C LYS A 83 5.98 4.90 17.55
N VAL A 84 5.56 6.08 17.93
CA VAL A 84 4.18 6.28 18.41
C VAL A 84 3.21 5.99 17.27
N ALA A 85 3.48 6.49 16.08
CA ALA A 85 2.59 6.29 14.94
C ALA A 85 2.47 4.79 14.59
N VAL A 86 3.58 4.11 14.51
CA VAL A 86 3.61 2.68 14.18
C VAL A 86 2.93 1.87 15.28
N TRP A 87 3.20 2.20 16.54
CA TRP A 87 2.59 1.48 17.65
C TRP A 87 1.07 1.61 17.61
N LYS A 88 0.57 2.82 17.35
CA LYS A 88 -0.87 3.04 17.31
C LYS A 88 -1.52 2.26 16.16
N THR A 89 -0.90 2.25 15.00
CA THR A 89 -1.43 1.52 13.86
C THR A 89 -1.47 0.02 14.15
N TRP A 90 -0.41 -0.50 14.72
CA TRP A 90 -0.36 -1.91 15.05
C TRP A 90 -1.39 -2.25 16.13
N ALA A 91 -1.42 -1.48 17.20
CA ALA A 91 -2.34 -1.73 18.31
C ALA A 91 -3.81 -1.69 17.87
N SER A 92 -4.11 -0.87 16.87
CA SER A 92 -5.48 -0.74 16.37
C SER A 92 -5.84 -1.78 15.33
N SER A 93 -4.89 -2.60 14.90
CA SER A 93 -5.12 -3.50 13.78
C SER A 93 -5.86 -4.79 14.15
N GLY A 94 -5.88 -5.12 15.39
CA GLY A 94 -6.41 -6.42 15.82
C GLY A 94 -5.40 -7.55 15.65
N LEU A 95 -4.17 -7.24 15.27
CA LEU A 95 -3.14 -8.23 15.04
C LEU A 95 -2.18 -8.36 16.23
N GLY A 96 -2.65 -8.05 17.41
CA GLY A 96 -1.85 -8.14 18.63
C GLY A 96 -1.28 -6.80 19.04
N LEU A 97 -0.64 -6.78 20.20
CA LEU A 97 -0.03 -5.57 20.70
C LEU A 97 1.48 -5.73 20.68
N PRO A 98 2.19 -4.84 20.05
CA PRO A 98 3.65 -4.92 20.01
C PRO A 98 4.24 -4.35 21.30
N SER A 99 5.45 -4.75 21.63
CA SER A 99 6.19 -4.11 22.70
C SER A 99 6.88 -2.87 22.14
N GLY A 100 7.24 -1.95 23.01
CA GLY A 100 8.00 -0.78 22.58
C GLY A 100 9.33 -1.17 21.95
N ALA A 101 9.99 -2.21 22.46
CA ALA A 101 11.26 -2.66 21.94
C ALA A 101 11.13 -3.18 20.51
N VAL A 102 10.06 -3.94 20.24
CA VAL A 102 9.83 -4.46 18.90
C VAL A 102 9.58 -3.32 17.92
N VAL A 103 8.77 -2.34 18.32
CA VAL A 103 8.48 -1.21 17.46
C VAL A 103 9.76 -0.42 17.19
N GLY A 104 10.58 -0.23 18.22
CA GLY A 104 11.87 0.46 18.03
C GLY A 104 12.77 -0.25 17.04
N SER A 105 12.85 -1.59 17.13
CA SER A 105 13.64 -2.36 16.19
C SER A 105 13.07 -2.27 14.77
N LEU A 106 11.75 -2.30 14.65
CA LEU A 106 11.12 -2.18 13.35
C LEU A 106 11.46 -0.83 12.70
N ILE A 107 11.42 0.24 13.48
CA ILE A 107 11.75 1.57 12.96
C ILE A 107 13.20 1.58 12.46
N HIS A 108 14.09 0.99 13.23
CA HIS A 108 15.50 0.95 12.87
C HIS A 108 15.69 0.22 11.54
N VAL A 109 15.11 -0.94 11.42
CA VAL A 109 15.23 -1.74 10.21
C VAL A 109 14.57 -1.03 9.02
N ALA A 110 13.44 -0.36 9.26
CA ALA A 110 12.76 0.36 8.21
C ALA A 110 13.63 1.50 7.67
N VAL A 111 14.24 2.25 8.56
CA VAL A 111 15.10 3.35 8.13
C VAL A 111 16.30 2.80 7.35
N ASP A 112 16.94 1.74 7.84
CA ASP A 112 18.10 1.19 7.17
C ASP A 112 17.80 0.68 5.76
N ASN A 113 16.62 0.14 5.54
CA ASN A 113 16.29 -0.48 4.27
C ASN A 113 15.40 0.35 3.36
N LEU A 114 14.41 1.04 3.91
CA LEU A 114 13.40 1.72 3.11
C LEU A 114 13.63 3.22 2.96
N CYS A 115 14.30 3.84 3.90
CA CYS A 115 14.53 5.28 3.85
C CYS A 115 15.86 5.66 4.52
N PRO A 116 16.97 5.11 4.04
CA PRO A 116 18.28 5.37 4.69
C PRO A 116 18.66 6.84 4.68
N GLU A 117 18.09 7.60 3.79
CA GLU A 117 18.44 9.03 3.69
C GLU A 117 18.00 9.84 4.92
N VAL A 118 17.05 9.35 5.72
CA VAL A 118 16.62 10.12 6.88
C VAL A 118 17.54 9.91 8.07
N GLY A 119 18.35 8.88 8.04
CA GLY A 119 19.33 8.64 9.10
C GLY A 119 18.72 8.28 10.43
N TYR A 120 19.60 8.14 11.40
CA TYR A 120 19.17 7.85 12.74
C TYR A 120 19.50 8.99 13.61
N PRO A 121 18.66 9.27 14.54
CA PRO A 121 19.05 10.18 15.61
C PRO A 121 19.85 9.42 16.61
#